data_01f9fec420a54bbfcb0e70349f740610
#
_entry.id   01f9fec420a54bbfcb0e70349f740610
#
_cell.length_a   1.000
_cell.length_b   1.000
_cell.length_c   1.000
_cell.angle_alpha   90.00
_cell.angle_beta   90.00
_cell.angle_gamma   90.00
#
_symmetry.space_group_name_H-M   'P 1'
#
loop_
_entity.id
_entity.type
_entity.pdbx_description
1 polymer ?
#
loop_
_entity_poly.entity_id
_entity_poly.type
_entity_poly.pdbx_seq_one_letter_code
_entity_poly.pdbx_strand_id
1 'polypeptide(L)'
;WEESVRPLLLARQSYALHSLTLRVLGGESNLEYRVRALLENPNPTAAIYCKTGECEIRITARARSDEDGEKMCRAYAKKFYDMLGDAVYDEDVAGLEETVVHTLQEKGLTIATAESCTGGLIAQRLTSVSGSSEVFGYGFVTYWEQAKAKLVGVDPAVIEKYNVVSAPVAAQMALGAAKASGADIAVSVTGVAGPTGGDEVRPVGTVYLGAARDGVAYVKKLFVSRPDRALVRARAAQAALELALRLAQGKVPADTQALAKSARHDAAALTALDSTFLKG
;
A
#
# COMPACT_ATOMS: atom_id res chain seq x y z
N TRP A 1 -33.36 -4.85 3.34
CA TRP A 1 -32.98 -5.65 2.17
C TRP A 1 -32.88 -7.13 2.54
N GLU A 2 -32.01 -7.50 3.47
CA GLU A 2 -31.71 -8.90 3.81
C GLU A 2 -32.92 -9.68 4.36
N GLU A 3 -33.76 -9.04 5.17
CA GLU A 3 -34.87 -9.71 5.85
C GLU A 3 -36.15 -9.80 5.00
N SER A 4 -36.38 -8.89 4.06
CA SER A 4 -37.67 -8.77 3.38
C SER A 4 -37.59 -8.96 1.87
N VAL A 5 -36.61 -8.38 1.17
CA VAL A 5 -36.57 -8.37 -0.30
C VAL A 5 -35.74 -9.54 -0.83
N ARG A 6 -34.58 -9.79 -0.27
CA ARG A 6 -33.67 -10.86 -0.69
C ARG A 6 -34.33 -12.24 -0.67
N PRO A 7 -35.05 -12.67 0.39
CA PRO A 7 -35.71 -13.96 0.41
C PRO A 7 -36.77 -14.13 -0.68
N LEU A 8 -37.52 -13.04 -0.99
CA LEU A 8 -38.53 -13.07 -2.06
C LEU A 8 -37.94 -13.24 -3.45
N LEU A 9 -36.77 -12.63 -3.70
CA LEU A 9 -36.06 -12.79 -4.94
C LEU A 9 -35.45 -14.18 -5.08
N LEU A 10 -34.85 -14.69 -4.00
CA LEU A 10 -34.25 -16.04 -3.97
C LEU A 10 -35.31 -17.13 -4.19
N ALA A 11 -36.51 -16.97 -3.61
CA ALA A 11 -37.61 -17.93 -3.80
C ALA A 11 -38.11 -18.04 -5.26
N ARG A 12 -37.81 -17.03 -6.10
CA ARG A 12 -38.20 -17.01 -7.52
C ARG A 12 -37.02 -17.35 -8.45
N GLN A 13 -35.83 -17.55 -7.91
CA GLN A 13 -34.61 -17.80 -8.66
C GLN A 13 -34.36 -19.31 -8.76
N SER A 14 -34.19 -19.81 -9.99
CA SER A 14 -33.91 -21.23 -10.26
C SER A 14 -32.40 -21.55 -10.30
N TYR A 15 -31.56 -20.62 -9.90
CA TYR A 15 -30.10 -20.75 -9.92
C TYR A 15 -29.49 -19.98 -8.74
N ALA A 16 -28.29 -20.37 -8.32
CA ALA A 16 -27.47 -19.63 -7.38
C ALA A 16 -26.53 -18.67 -8.11
N LEU A 17 -26.27 -17.53 -7.49
CA LEU A 17 -25.19 -16.60 -7.88
C LEU A 17 -24.16 -16.60 -6.77
N HIS A 18 -22.94 -16.97 -7.10
CA HIS A 18 -21.78 -16.88 -6.23
C HIS A 18 -20.80 -15.84 -6.76
N SER A 19 -20.22 -15.03 -5.89
CA SER A 19 -19.23 -14.03 -6.28
C SER A 19 -17.98 -14.16 -5.42
N LEU A 20 -16.81 -14.02 -6.06
CA LEU A 20 -15.49 -13.92 -5.46
C LEU A 20 -14.85 -12.62 -5.94
N THR A 21 -14.28 -11.84 -5.03
CA THR A 21 -13.65 -10.56 -5.35
C THR A 21 -12.14 -10.64 -5.12
N LEU A 22 -11.36 -10.53 -6.18
CA LEU A 22 -9.91 -10.41 -6.10
C LEU A 22 -9.53 -8.95 -5.87
N ARG A 23 -8.60 -8.71 -4.96
CA ARG A 23 -8.00 -7.39 -4.70
C ARG A 23 -6.67 -7.30 -5.44
N VAL A 24 -6.51 -6.28 -6.27
CA VAL A 24 -5.37 -6.16 -7.20
C VAL A 24 -4.71 -4.80 -7.08
N LEU A 25 -3.39 -4.78 -6.87
CA LEU A 25 -2.59 -3.56 -6.90
C LEU A 25 -2.39 -3.09 -8.33
N GLY A 26 -2.49 -1.78 -8.56
CA GLY A 26 -2.25 -1.16 -9.86
C GLY A 26 -3.41 -0.31 -10.37
N GLY A 27 -3.22 0.22 -11.57
CA GLY A 27 -4.20 1.07 -12.26
C GLY A 27 -5.02 0.30 -13.29
N GLU A 28 -6.24 0.77 -13.52
CA GLU A 28 -7.26 0.16 -14.38
C GLU A 28 -6.75 -0.19 -15.78
N SER A 29 -6.20 0.79 -16.50
CA SER A 29 -5.81 0.61 -17.91
C SER A 29 -4.78 -0.50 -18.13
N ASN A 30 -3.82 -0.62 -17.20
CA ASN A 30 -2.83 -1.69 -17.27
C ASN A 30 -3.46 -3.04 -16.92
N LEU A 31 -4.32 -3.06 -15.91
CA LEU A 31 -5.02 -4.27 -15.48
C LEU A 31 -5.95 -4.78 -16.58
N GLU A 32 -6.82 -3.91 -17.12
CA GLU A 32 -7.74 -4.26 -18.20
C GLU A 32 -7.03 -4.83 -19.42
N TYR A 33 -5.95 -4.17 -19.86
CA TYR A 33 -5.16 -4.65 -20.99
C TYR A 33 -4.64 -6.09 -20.79
N ARG A 34 -4.17 -6.39 -19.58
CA ARG A 34 -3.61 -7.71 -19.25
C ARG A 34 -4.68 -8.81 -19.21
N VAL A 35 -5.89 -8.50 -18.71
CA VAL A 35 -6.92 -9.51 -18.43
C VAL A 35 -8.14 -9.43 -19.37
N ARG A 36 -8.09 -8.61 -20.42
CA ARG A 36 -9.21 -8.34 -21.32
C ARG A 36 -9.94 -9.61 -21.78
N ALA A 37 -9.21 -10.62 -22.21
CA ALA A 37 -9.80 -11.89 -22.65
C ALA A 37 -10.61 -12.62 -21.55
N LEU A 38 -10.29 -12.38 -20.27
CA LEU A 38 -11.02 -12.97 -19.17
C LEU A 38 -12.28 -12.16 -18.81
N LEU A 39 -12.40 -10.90 -19.22
CA LEU A 39 -13.59 -10.07 -18.97
C LEU A 39 -14.75 -10.43 -19.93
N GLU A 40 -14.48 -11.06 -21.04
CA GLU A 40 -15.47 -11.42 -22.06
C GLU A 40 -16.14 -12.78 -21.80
N ASN A 41 -15.75 -13.50 -20.75
CA ASN A 41 -16.31 -14.82 -20.44
C ASN A 41 -17.78 -14.74 -20.00
N PRO A 42 -18.68 -15.56 -20.58
CA PRO A 42 -20.11 -15.46 -20.28
C PRO A 42 -20.52 -16.01 -18.92
N ASN A 43 -19.78 -16.98 -18.37
CA ASN A 43 -20.02 -17.57 -17.05
C ASN A 43 -18.81 -18.43 -16.59
N PRO A 44 -18.13 -18.11 -15.48
CA PRO A 44 -18.35 -16.93 -14.65
C PRO A 44 -18.03 -15.62 -15.40
N THR A 45 -18.80 -14.57 -15.14
CA THR A 45 -18.47 -13.22 -15.60
C THR A 45 -17.39 -12.61 -14.70
N ALA A 46 -16.62 -11.66 -15.24
CA ALA A 46 -15.69 -10.86 -14.45
C ALA A 46 -15.81 -9.37 -14.79
N ALA A 47 -15.71 -8.51 -13.79
CA ALA A 47 -15.76 -7.07 -13.94
C ALA A 47 -14.70 -6.40 -13.07
N ILE A 48 -14.10 -5.31 -13.58
CA ILE A 48 -13.10 -4.49 -12.87
C ILE A 48 -13.78 -3.28 -12.27
N TYR A 49 -13.49 -3.01 -11.00
CA TYR A 49 -13.90 -1.81 -10.27
C TYR A 49 -12.65 -1.13 -9.72
N CYS A 50 -12.45 0.15 -10.03
CA CYS A 50 -11.23 0.85 -9.66
C CYS A 50 -11.44 1.73 -8.45
N LYS A 51 -10.43 1.68 -7.57
CA LYS A 51 -10.27 2.54 -6.40
C LYS A 51 -8.93 3.28 -6.49
N THR A 52 -8.67 4.17 -5.57
CA THR A 52 -7.40 4.91 -5.55
C THR A 52 -6.21 3.99 -5.27
N GLY A 53 -5.47 3.65 -6.33
CA GLY A 53 -4.23 2.85 -6.23
C GLY A 53 -4.41 1.34 -6.26
N GLU A 54 -5.62 0.85 -6.39
CA GLU A 54 -5.94 -0.57 -6.51
C GLU A 54 -7.21 -0.79 -7.33
N CYS A 55 -7.44 -2.02 -7.73
CA CYS A 55 -8.67 -2.44 -8.39
C CYS A 55 -9.26 -3.67 -7.69
N GLU A 56 -10.55 -3.87 -7.89
CA GLU A 56 -11.27 -5.11 -7.57
C GLU A 56 -11.60 -5.83 -8.88
N ILE A 57 -11.40 -7.13 -8.93
CA ILE A 57 -11.95 -7.98 -9.99
C ILE A 57 -13.01 -8.85 -9.35
N ARG A 58 -14.28 -8.54 -9.63
CA ARG A 58 -15.41 -9.37 -9.16
C ARG A 58 -15.71 -10.44 -10.22
N ILE A 59 -15.58 -11.68 -9.79
CA ILE A 59 -15.91 -12.87 -10.57
C ILE A 59 -17.27 -13.36 -10.06
N THR A 60 -18.26 -13.52 -10.95
CA THR A 60 -19.61 -13.99 -10.57
C THR A 60 -20.03 -15.19 -11.42
N ALA A 61 -20.31 -16.29 -10.76
CA ALA A 61 -20.81 -17.50 -11.38
C ALA A 61 -22.33 -17.66 -11.19
N ARG A 62 -23.00 -18.03 -12.26
CA ARG A 62 -24.36 -18.58 -12.23
C ARG A 62 -24.29 -20.10 -12.23
N ALA A 63 -24.81 -20.76 -11.18
CA ALA A 63 -24.67 -22.19 -10.97
C ALA A 63 -25.99 -22.81 -10.43
N ARG A 64 -26.03 -24.14 -10.27
CA ARG A 64 -27.18 -24.85 -9.71
C ARG A 64 -27.22 -24.71 -8.18
N SER A 65 -26.08 -24.63 -7.54
CA SER A 65 -25.91 -24.45 -6.11
C SER A 65 -24.83 -23.39 -5.83
N ASP A 66 -24.79 -22.87 -4.59
CA ASP A 66 -23.75 -21.95 -4.15
C ASP A 66 -22.38 -22.62 -4.17
N GLU A 67 -22.30 -23.89 -3.76
CA GLU A 67 -21.07 -24.69 -3.79
C GLU A 67 -20.51 -24.86 -5.21
N ASP A 68 -21.38 -25.13 -6.19
CA ASP A 68 -20.94 -25.20 -7.61
C ASP A 68 -20.47 -23.83 -8.10
N GLY A 69 -21.16 -22.76 -7.68
CA GLY A 69 -20.78 -21.38 -7.98
C GLY A 69 -19.42 -21.02 -7.41
N GLU A 70 -19.14 -21.38 -6.16
CA GLU A 70 -17.82 -21.18 -5.53
C GLU A 70 -16.72 -21.91 -6.31
N LYS A 71 -16.92 -23.19 -6.61
CA LYS A 71 -15.95 -23.97 -7.40
C LYS A 71 -15.66 -23.32 -8.77
N MET A 72 -16.69 -22.84 -9.45
CA MET A 72 -16.56 -22.14 -10.71
C MET A 72 -15.77 -20.83 -10.57
N CYS A 73 -16.08 -20.00 -9.56
CA CYS A 73 -15.36 -18.75 -9.30
C CYS A 73 -13.89 -19.02 -8.97
N ARG A 74 -13.59 -19.97 -8.08
CA ARG A 74 -12.19 -20.32 -7.73
C ARG A 74 -11.40 -20.86 -8.92
N ALA A 75 -11.99 -21.74 -9.72
CA ALA A 75 -11.35 -22.24 -10.93
C ALA A 75 -11.07 -21.10 -11.95
N TYR A 76 -11.97 -20.11 -12.00
CA TYR A 76 -11.79 -18.97 -12.89
C TYR A 76 -10.78 -17.95 -12.33
N ALA A 77 -10.79 -17.70 -11.02
CA ALA A 77 -9.85 -16.84 -10.32
C ALA A 77 -8.39 -17.28 -10.54
N LYS A 78 -8.14 -18.60 -10.63
CA LYS A 78 -6.81 -19.13 -10.93
C LYS A 78 -6.21 -18.52 -12.20
N LYS A 79 -7.00 -18.27 -13.24
CA LYS A 79 -6.52 -17.64 -14.48
C LYS A 79 -6.03 -16.22 -14.25
N PHE A 80 -6.67 -15.47 -13.36
CA PHE A 80 -6.22 -14.13 -12.95
C PHE A 80 -4.92 -14.20 -12.15
N TYR A 81 -4.80 -15.14 -11.23
CA TYR A 81 -3.54 -15.36 -10.49
C TYR A 81 -2.39 -15.72 -11.44
N ASP A 82 -2.63 -16.62 -12.41
CA ASP A 82 -1.62 -17.03 -13.40
C ASP A 82 -1.14 -15.82 -14.25
N MET A 83 -2.03 -14.86 -14.56
CA MET A 83 -1.70 -13.67 -15.36
C MET A 83 -1.15 -12.50 -14.54
N LEU A 84 -1.64 -12.29 -13.33
CA LEU A 84 -1.35 -11.09 -12.53
C LEU A 84 -0.31 -11.34 -11.46
N GLY A 85 -0.14 -12.60 -11.03
CA GLY A 85 0.82 -12.98 -9.99
C GLY A 85 0.64 -12.18 -8.71
N ASP A 86 1.75 -11.69 -8.19
CA ASP A 86 1.80 -10.92 -6.93
C ASP A 86 0.99 -9.60 -6.96
N ALA A 87 0.49 -9.16 -8.10
CA ALA A 87 -0.41 -8.00 -8.13
C ALA A 87 -1.76 -8.31 -7.46
N VAL A 88 -2.23 -9.55 -7.50
CA VAL A 88 -3.36 -10.00 -6.66
C VAL A 88 -2.84 -10.18 -5.24
N TYR A 89 -3.35 -9.39 -4.31
CA TYR A 89 -2.82 -9.41 -2.96
C TYR A 89 -3.74 -10.10 -1.95
N ASP A 90 -5.06 -10.19 -2.22
CA ASP A 90 -6.03 -10.87 -1.36
C ASP A 90 -7.36 -11.14 -2.07
N GLU A 91 -8.28 -11.83 -1.38
CA GLU A 91 -9.65 -12.14 -1.80
C GLU A 91 -10.65 -11.66 -0.74
N ASP A 92 -11.80 -11.14 -1.19
CA ASP A 92 -12.98 -10.80 -0.39
C ASP A 92 -12.73 -9.92 0.86
N VAL A 93 -11.62 -9.17 0.86
CA VAL A 93 -11.27 -8.18 1.91
C VAL A 93 -11.73 -6.77 1.55
N ALA A 94 -11.93 -5.91 2.55
CA ALA A 94 -12.38 -4.53 2.33
C ALA A 94 -11.32 -3.64 1.69
N GLY A 95 -10.02 -3.89 1.99
CA GLY A 95 -8.90 -3.12 1.46
C GLY A 95 -7.55 -3.64 1.89
N LEU A 96 -6.51 -2.97 1.39
CA LEU A 96 -5.11 -3.36 1.64
C LEU A 96 -4.74 -3.29 3.13
N GLU A 97 -5.33 -2.35 3.90
CA GLU A 97 -5.12 -2.25 5.34
C GLU A 97 -5.55 -3.51 6.09
N GLU A 98 -6.63 -4.16 5.67
CA GLU A 98 -7.12 -5.39 6.27
C GLU A 98 -6.12 -6.53 6.03
N THR A 99 -5.66 -6.71 4.79
CA THR A 99 -4.62 -7.68 4.45
C THR A 99 -3.32 -7.43 5.21
N VAL A 100 -2.91 -6.15 5.36
CA VAL A 100 -1.71 -5.78 6.13
C VAL A 100 -1.86 -6.20 7.58
N VAL A 101 -2.97 -5.85 8.24
CA VAL A 101 -3.20 -6.17 9.67
C VAL A 101 -3.25 -7.68 9.87
N HIS A 102 -4.01 -8.42 9.06
CA HIS A 102 -4.11 -9.87 9.17
C HIS A 102 -2.75 -10.56 8.93
N THR A 103 -1.99 -10.14 7.89
CA THR A 103 -0.66 -10.69 7.63
C THR A 103 0.30 -10.45 8.80
N LEU A 104 0.24 -9.28 9.45
CA LEU A 104 1.06 -8.97 10.61
C LEU A 104 0.65 -9.82 11.82
N GLN A 105 -0.65 -9.99 12.09
CA GLN A 105 -1.17 -10.86 13.16
C GLN A 105 -0.73 -12.30 12.97
N GLU A 106 -0.91 -12.86 11.77
CA GLU A 106 -0.53 -14.24 11.42
C GLU A 106 0.97 -14.50 11.63
N LYS A 107 1.80 -13.49 11.40
CA LYS A 107 3.27 -13.59 11.51
C LYS A 107 3.81 -13.14 12.87
N GLY A 108 2.96 -12.65 13.77
CA GLY A 108 3.39 -12.10 15.06
C GLY A 108 4.28 -10.86 14.90
N LEU A 109 4.08 -10.05 13.86
CA LEU A 109 4.85 -8.85 13.56
C LEU A 109 4.09 -7.59 13.95
N THR A 110 4.82 -6.56 14.32
CA THR A 110 4.30 -5.24 14.65
C THR A 110 4.70 -4.17 13.63
N ILE A 111 3.88 -3.12 13.50
CA ILE A 111 4.13 -2.00 12.57
C ILE A 111 4.05 -0.65 13.28
N ALA A 112 4.88 0.30 12.85
CA ALA A 112 4.79 1.71 13.19
C ALA A 112 4.78 2.59 11.94
N THR A 113 4.24 3.82 12.06
CA THR A 113 4.20 4.80 10.97
C THR A 113 4.92 6.10 11.32
N ALA A 114 5.62 6.72 10.34
CA ALA A 114 6.15 8.08 10.43
C ALA A 114 5.63 8.91 9.25
N GLU A 115 4.64 9.74 9.51
CA GLU A 115 3.86 10.42 8.49
C GLU A 115 4.14 11.91 8.42
N SER A 116 4.44 12.41 7.22
CA SER A 116 4.51 13.85 6.94
C SER A 116 3.28 14.29 6.12
N CYS A 117 3.35 14.29 4.80
CA CYS A 117 2.24 14.78 3.97
C CYS A 117 0.94 13.98 4.10
N THR A 118 0.97 12.73 4.54
CA THR A 118 -0.21 11.90 4.81
C THR A 118 -0.92 12.27 6.10
N GLY A 119 -0.18 12.82 7.11
CA GLY A 119 -0.76 13.45 8.30
C GLY A 119 -1.63 12.53 9.15
N GLY A 120 -1.25 11.26 9.32
CA GLY A 120 -2.00 10.26 10.09
C GLY A 120 -2.93 9.37 9.23
N LEU A 121 -2.95 9.51 7.92
CA LEU A 121 -3.84 8.74 7.05
C LEU A 121 -3.50 7.24 7.02
N ILE A 122 -2.21 6.88 7.12
CA ILE A 122 -1.80 5.47 7.19
C ILE A 122 -2.24 4.87 8.52
N ALA A 123 -1.97 5.58 9.62
CA ALA A 123 -2.41 5.19 10.95
C ALA A 123 -3.94 5.05 11.04
N GLN A 124 -4.69 6.00 10.45
CA GLN A 124 -6.15 5.94 10.38
C GLN A 124 -6.63 4.70 9.62
N ARG A 125 -6.02 4.36 8.48
CA ARG A 125 -6.38 3.16 7.72
C ARG A 125 -6.10 1.88 8.50
N LEU A 126 -4.93 1.76 9.13
CA LEU A 126 -4.62 0.59 9.97
C LEU A 126 -5.59 0.44 11.13
N THR A 127 -5.90 1.55 11.82
CA THR A 127 -6.82 1.54 12.97
C THR A 127 -8.29 1.39 12.60
N SER A 128 -8.66 1.48 11.32
CA SER A 128 -10.02 1.16 10.87
C SER A 128 -10.30 -0.35 10.85
N VAL A 129 -9.26 -1.18 10.93
CA VAL A 129 -9.38 -2.64 10.98
C VAL A 129 -9.53 -3.11 12.43
N SER A 130 -10.53 -3.92 12.70
CA SER A 130 -10.72 -4.52 14.03
C SER A 130 -9.54 -5.41 14.39
N GLY A 131 -9.06 -5.34 15.65
CA GLY A 131 -7.90 -6.09 16.10
C GLY A 131 -6.54 -5.45 15.75
N SER A 132 -6.51 -4.31 15.06
CA SER A 132 -5.27 -3.62 14.70
C SER A 132 -4.39 -3.25 15.89
N SER A 133 -4.96 -3.10 17.10
CA SER A 133 -4.19 -2.81 18.33
C SER A 133 -3.17 -3.90 18.71
N GLU A 134 -3.31 -5.11 18.19
CA GLU A 134 -2.35 -6.19 18.40
C GLU A 134 -1.04 -5.95 17.62
N VAL A 135 -1.10 -5.24 16.50
CA VAL A 135 0.02 -5.06 15.58
C VAL A 135 0.48 -3.62 15.43
N PHE A 136 -0.36 -2.62 15.74
CA PHE A 136 -0.09 -1.20 15.55
C PHE A 136 -0.13 -0.44 16.87
N GLY A 137 1.06 -0.16 17.44
CA GLY A 137 1.19 0.54 18.72
C GLY A 137 1.58 2.02 18.60
N TYR A 138 2.27 2.43 17.51
CA TYR A 138 2.83 3.77 17.40
C TYR A 138 2.65 4.38 16.01
N GLY A 139 2.07 5.58 15.95
CA GLY A 139 2.00 6.44 14.77
C GLY A 139 2.60 7.82 15.06
N PHE A 140 3.67 8.19 14.35
CA PHE A 140 4.34 9.45 14.47
C PHE A 140 3.91 10.40 13.35
N VAL A 141 3.15 11.46 13.67
CA VAL A 141 2.88 12.54 12.72
C VAL A 141 4.02 13.55 12.81
N THR A 142 4.97 13.43 11.90
CA THR A 142 6.21 14.22 11.84
C THR A 142 6.11 15.31 10.77
N TYR A 143 5.09 16.20 10.89
CA TYR A 143 4.76 17.15 9.84
C TYR A 143 5.82 18.25 9.69
N TRP A 144 6.37 18.75 10.78
CA TRP A 144 7.45 19.71 10.81
C TRP A 144 8.83 19.01 10.78
N GLU A 145 9.86 19.71 10.30
CA GLU A 145 11.22 19.22 10.29
C GLU A 145 11.73 18.90 11.70
N GLN A 146 11.45 19.81 12.67
CA GLN A 146 11.82 19.58 14.05
C GLN A 146 11.14 18.33 14.64
N ALA A 147 9.91 18.03 14.22
CA ALA A 147 9.24 16.81 14.65
C ALA A 147 9.91 15.55 14.09
N LYS A 148 10.42 15.58 12.85
CA LYS A 148 11.21 14.48 12.27
C LYS A 148 12.47 14.23 13.08
N ALA A 149 13.19 15.27 13.44
CA ALA A 149 14.40 15.16 14.28
C ALA A 149 14.05 14.65 15.69
N LYS A 150 13.07 15.30 16.37
CA LYS A 150 12.75 15.03 17.77
C LYS A 150 12.11 13.65 17.99
N LEU A 151 11.18 13.23 17.14
CA LEU A 151 10.36 12.04 17.37
C LEU A 151 10.98 10.76 16.78
N VAL A 152 11.57 10.87 15.59
CA VAL A 152 12.14 9.71 14.88
C VAL A 152 13.62 9.89 14.55
N GLY A 153 14.26 10.91 15.11
CA GLY A 153 15.72 11.12 15.08
C GLY A 153 16.29 11.27 13.67
N VAL A 154 15.58 11.94 12.76
CA VAL A 154 16.15 12.38 11.48
C VAL A 154 17.23 13.42 11.77
N ASP A 155 18.40 13.28 11.15
CA ASP A 155 19.49 14.22 11.30
C ASP A 155 19.16 15.55 10.62
N PRO A 156 19.16 16.69 11.33
CA PRO A 156 18.93 18.01 10.72
C PRO A 156 19.88 18.32 9.56
N ALA A 157 21.14 17.89 9.63
CA ALA A 157 22.10 18.08 8.55
C ALA A 157 21.71 17.31 7.26
N VAL A 158 21.02 16.18 7.40
CA VAL A 158 20.47 15.44 6.25
C VAL A 158 19.30 16.20 5.62
N ILE A 159 18.44 16.80 6.44
CA ILE A 159 17.33 17.63 5.94
C ILE A 159 17.89 18.85 5.18
N GLU A 160 18.85 19.55 5.76
CA GLU A 160 19.50 20.72 5.14
C GLU A 160 20.16 20.36 3.80
N LYS A 161 20.91 19.27 3.77
CA LYS A 161 21.68 18.86 2.58
C LYS A 161 20.81 18.30 1.44
N TYR A 162 19.82 17.47 1.75
CA TYR A 162 19.05 16.70 0.74
C TYR A 162 17.62 17.18 0.56
N ASN A 163 17.16 18.19 1.31
CA ASN A 163 15.78 18.63 1.43
C ASN A 163 14.90 17.64 2.27
N VAL A 164 13.87 18.20 2.91
CA VAL A 164 12.91 17.43 3.74
C VAL A 164 12.15 16.38 2.93
N VAL A 165 11.98 16.61 1.62
CA VAL A 165 11.36 15.67 0.67
C VAL A 165 12.45 14.98 -0.13
N SER A 166 13.04 13.93 0.43
CA SER A 166 14.15 13.20 -0.19
C SER A 166 14.19 11.74 0.27
N ALA A 167 14.91 10.92 -0.50
CA ALA A 167 15.12 9.51 -0.17
C ALA A 167 15.89 9.30 1.14
N PRO A 168 16.99 10.06 1.43
CA PRO A 168 17.66 9.99 2.71
C PRO A 168 16.77 10.28 3.92
N VAL A 169 15.91 11.30 3.82
CA VAL A 169 14.97 11.64 4.89
C VAL A 169 13.93 10.55 5.09
N ALA A 170 13.34 10.00 4.02
CA ALA A 170 12.40 8.88 4.11
C ALA A 170 13.05 7.65 4.77
N ALA A 171 14.29 7.29 4.39
CA ALA A 171 15.02 6.20 5.00
C ALA A 171 15.25 6.41 6.50
N GLN A 172 15.72 7.63 6.88
CA GLN A 172 15.97 7.95 8.28
C GLN A 172 14.68 8.00 9.11
N MET A 173 13.57 8.47 8.54
CA MET A 173 12.26 8.43 9.20
C MET A 173 11.81 6.98 9.49
N ALA A 174 11.94 6.07 8.51
CA ALA A 174 11.56 4.66 8.69
C ALA A 174 12.44 3.96 9.74
N LEU A 175 13.77 4.06 9.62
CA LEU A 175 14.71 3.49 10.60
C LEU A 175 14.51 4.08 12.00
N GLY A 176 14.19 5.39 12.07
CA GLY A 176 13.96 6.08 13.30
C GLY A 176 12.65 5.68 13.96
N ALA A 177 11.59 5.53 13.19
CA ALA A 177 10.30 5.06 13.69
C ALA A 177 10.39 3.63 14.24
N ALA A 178 11.06 2.72 13.50
CA ALA A 178 11.33 1.37 13.98
C ALA A 178 12.10 1.37 15.31
N LYS A 179 13.14 2.21 15.42
CA LYS A 179 13.92 2.34 16.67
C LYS A 179 13.10 2.92 17.82
N ALA A 180 12.30 3.96 17.55
CA ALA A 180 11.55 4.67 18.60
C ALA A 180 10.37 3.85 19.13
N SER A 181 9.74 3.05 18.28
CA SER A 181 8.59 2.21 18.63
C SER A 181 8.98 0.79 19.09
N GLY A 182 10.13 0.28 18.66
CA GLY A 182 10.49 -1.13 18.77
C GLY A 182 9.73 -2.05 17.81
N ALA A 183 8.95 -1.50 16.86
CA ALA A 183 8.20 -2.30 15.89
C ALA A 183 9.13 -3.02 14.89
N ASP A 184 8.70 -4.21 14.46
CA ASP A 184 9.42 -5.04 13.50
C ASP A 184 9.47 -4.39 12.11
N ILE A 185 8.40 -3.71 11.74
CA ILE A 185 8.28 -2.95 10.50
C ILE A 185 7.93 -1.51 10.82
N ALA A 186 8.53 -0.55 10.12
CA ALA A 186 8.11 0.84 10.19
C ALA A 186 8.01 1.44 8.79
N VAL A 187 6.91 2.10 8.47
CA VAL A 187 6.75 2.81 7.21
C VAL A 187 6.84 4.32 7.40
N SER A 188 7.42 5.01 6.43
CA SER A 188 7.54 6.46 6.45
C SER A 188 7.11 7.10 5.15
N VAL A 189 6.63 8.34 5.23
CA VAL A 189 6.21 9.12 4.06
C VAL A 189 6.66 10.57 4.23
N THR A 190 7.37 11.10 3.22
CA THR A 190 7.64 12.53 3.07
C THR A 190 7.38 12.95 1.62
N GLY A 191 6.74 14.10 1.38
CA GLY A 191 6.34 14.46 0.02
C GLY A 191 5.68 15.82 -0.12
N VAL A 192 5.55 16.27 -1.36
CA VAL A 192 4.88 17.52 -1.75
C VAL A 192 3.46 17.18 -2.22
N ALA A 193 2.48 17.30 -1.32
CA ALA A 193 1.09 16.98 -1.64
C ALA A 193 0.36 18.07 -2.46
N GLY A 194 0.88 19.31 -2.46
CA GLY A 194 0.28 20.42 -3.18
C GLY A 194 -0.88 21.10 -2.42
N PRO A 195 -1.59 22.05 -3.07
CA PRO A 195 -1.37 22.57 -4.44
C PRO A 195 -0.13 23.45 -4.57
N THR A 196 0.41 23.95 -3.47
CA THR A 196 1.63 24.79 -3.39
C THR A 196 2.82 24.01 -2.88
N GLY A 197 4.00 24.57 -2.98
CA GLY A 197 5.26 23.94 -2.61
C GLY A 197 5.81 23.09 -3.76
N GLY A 198 7.02 22.59 -3.54
CA GLY A 198 7.77 21.90 -4.59
C GLY A 198 8.67 22.84 -5.37
N ASP A 199 9.60 22.24 -6.06
CA ASP A 199 10.61 22.89 -6.91
C ASP A 199 10.74 22.12 -8.24
N GLU A 200 11.67 22.50 -9.11
CA GLU A 200 11.91 21.81 -10.39
C GLU A 200 12.37 20.36 -10.21
N VAL A 201 13.06 20.04 -9.12
CA VAL A 201 13.56 18.69 -8.80
C VAL A 201 12.50 17.84 -8.12
N ARG A 202 11.63 18.49 -7.31
CA ARG A 202 10.59 17.86 -6.51
C ARG A 202 9.24 18.58 -6.74
N PRO A 203 8.67 18.46 -7.93
CA PRO A 203 7.37 19.09 -8.23
C PRO A 203 6.27 18.52 -7.34
N VAL A 204 5.13 19.24 -7.27
CA VAL A 204 3.92 18.76 -6.60
C VAL A 204 3.56 17.37 -7.11
N GLY A 205 3.25 16.46 -6.19
CA GLY A 205 3.04 15.04 -6.50
C GLY A 205 4.25 14.14 -6.23
N THR A 206 5.43 14.71 -5.93
CA THR A 206 6.62 13.94 -5.55
C THR A 206 6.49 13.46 -4.10
N VAL A 207 6.63 12.15 -3.89
CA VAL A 207 6.61 11.51 -2.57
C VAL A 207 7.75 10.50 -2.47
N TYR A 208 8.45 10.48 -1.35
CA TYR A 208 9.36 9.42 -0.98
C TYR A 208 8.76 8.59 0.15
N LEU A 209 8.79 7.30 -0.03
CA LEU A 209 8.30 6.29 0.89
C LEU A 209 9.50 5.52 1.42
N GLY A 210 9.55 5.30 2.72
CA GLY A 210 10.52 4.41 3.35
C GLY A 210 9.78 3.28 4.07
N ALA A 211 10.36 2.08 4.06
CA ALA A 211 9.91 1.00 4.92
C ALA A 211 11.13 0.29 5.52
N ALA A 212 11.19 0.18 6.84
CA ALA A 212 12.29 -0.44 7.56
C ALA A 212 11.88 -1.80 8.11
N ARG A 213 12.78 -2.78 7.95
CA ARG A 213 12.71 -4.11 8.58
C ARG A 213 14.12 -4.64 8.79
N ASP A 214 14.37 -5.33 9.88
CA ASP A 214 15.64 -6.00 10.18
C ASP A 214 16.88 -5.06 10.05
N GLY A 215 16.71 -3.79 10.40
CA GLY A 215 17.78 -2.79 10.32
C GLY A 215 18.12 -2.29 8.91
N VAL A 216 17.26 -2.55 7.93
CA VAL A 216 17.40 -2.03 6.57
C VAL A 216 16.17 -1.18 6.22
N ALA A 217 16.38 0.03 5.68
CA ALA A 217 15.31 0.81 5.07
C ALA A 217 15.29 0.59 3.55
N TYR A 218 14.13 0.35 3.01
CA TYR A 218 13.85 0.25 1.58
C TYR A 218 13.08 1.49 1.16
N VAL A 219 13.60 2.23 0.21
CA VAL A 219 13.05 3.52 -0.22
C VAL A 219 12.51 3.41 -1.64
N LYS A 220 11.36 4.01 -1.85
CA LYS A 220 10.68 4.11 -3.16
C LYS A 220 10.28 5.57 -3.42
N LYS A 221 10.40 6.04 -4.67
CA LYS A 221 9.83 7.31 -5.13
C LYS A 221 8.49 7.05 -5.80
N LEU A 222 7.48 7.81 -5.42
CA LEU A 222 6.18 7.87 -6.08
C LEU A 222 6.01 9.25 -6.69
N PHE A 223 5.52 9.30 -7.92
CA PHE A 223 5.12 10.54 -8.57
C PHE A 223 3.66 10.47 -9.04
N VAL A 224 2.85 11.44 -8.62
CA VAL A 224 1.46 11.59 -9.04
C VAL A 224 1.37 12.68 -10.08
N SER A 225 1.24 12.31 -11.35
CA SER A 225 1.34 13.21 -12.51
C SER A 225 0.21 14.23 -12.65
N ARG A 226 -0.93 13.99 -12.03
CA ARG A 226 -2.06 14.93 -11.94
C ARG A 226 -2.37 15.18 -10.46
N PRO A 227 -1.55 15.99 -9.79
CA PRO A 227 -1.59 16.08 -8.34
C PRO A 227 -2.79 16.91 -7.86
N ASP A 228 -3.74 16.23 -7.24
CA ASP A 228 -4.65 16.78 -6.26
C ASP A 228 -4.15 16.41 -4.88
N ARG A 229 -4.24 17.29 -3.89
CA ARG A 229 -3.72 17.06 -2.54
C ARG A 229 -4.30 15.80 -1.89
N ALA A 230 -5.60 15.56 -2.06
CA ALA A 230 -6.25 14.37 -1.51
C ALA A 230 -5.76 13.11 -2.22
N LEU A 231 -5.64 13.16 -3.55
CA LEU A 231 -5.13 12.06 -4.37
C LEU A 231 -3.68 11.72 -4.03
N VAL A 232 -2.79 12.72 -3.91
CA VAL A 232 -1.37 12.49 -3.54
C VAL A 232 -1.28 11.80 -2.19
N ARG A 233 -2.02 12.27 -1.18
CA ARG A 233 -2.05 11.68 0.16
C ARG A 233 -2.59 10.25 0.13
N ALA A 234 -3.69 10.00 -0.57
CA ALA A 234 -4.29 8.67 -0.69
C ALA A 234 -3.35 7.67 -1.39
N ARG A 235 -2.73 8.08 -2.50
CA ARG A 235 -1.75 7.26 -3.23
C ARG A 235 -0.49 6.98 -2.42
N ALA A 236 -0.02 7.97 -1.65
CA ALA A 236 1.12 7.80 -0.76
C ALA A 236 0.82 6.80 0.38
N ALA A 237 -0.36 6.90 0.99
CA ALA A 237 -0.78 5.95 2.02
C ALA A 237 -0.94 4.52 1.45
N GLN A 238 -1.54 4.38 0.27
CA GLN A 238 -1.67 3.10 -0.42
C GLN A 238 -0.30 2.46 -0.68
N ALA A 239 0.64 3.23 -1.25
CA ALA A 239 1.97 2.72 -1.56
C ALA A 239 2.79 2.38 -0.30
N ALA A 240 2.60 3.10 0.81
CA ALA A 240 3.22 2.77 2.10
C ALA A 240 2.69 1.46 2.68
N LEU A 241 1.38 1.22 2.60
CA LEU A 241 0.77 -0.05 3.03
C LEU A 241 1.20 -1.22 2.13
N GLU A 242 1.36 -0.99 0.81
CA GLU A 242 1.94 -1.98 -0.09
C GLU A 242 3.36 -2.38 0.33
N LEU A 243 4.22 -1.40 0.61
CA LEU A 243 5.58 -1.68 1.12
C LEU A 243 5.54 -2.47 2.44
N ALA A 244 4.65 -2.11 3.36
CA ALA A 244 4.46 -2.82 4.62
C ALA A 244 4.08 -4.28 4.38
N LEU A 245 3.08 -4.54 3.52
CA LEU A 245 2.65 -5.88 3.17
C LEU A 245 3.79 -6.72 2.58
N ARG A 246 4.52 -6.14 1.60
CA ARG A 246 5.65 -6.86 0.97
C ARG A 246 6.71 -7.23 1.98
N LEU A 247 7.10 -6.30 2.85
CA LEU A 247 8.08 -6.60 3.91
C LEU A 247 7.53 -7.61 4.91
N ALA A 248 6.26 -7.52 5.32
CA ALA A 248 5.63 -8.52 6.18
C ALA A 248 5.65 -9.92 5.55
N GLN A 249 5.48 -10.02 4.23
CA GLN A 249 5.60 -11.27 3.47
C GLN A 249 7.05 -11.75 3.28
N GLY A 250 8.06 -10.97 3.70
CA GLY A 250 9.49 -11.27 3.46
C GLY A 250 9.94 -10.97 2.03
N LYS A 251 9.20 -10.15 1.30
CA LYS A 251 9.49 -9.76 -0.09
C LYS A 251 10.01 -8.34 -0.11
N VAL A 252 11.09 -8.09 -0.87
CA VAL A 252 11.62 -6.74 -1.13
C VAL A 252 11.20 -6.34 -2.54
N PRO A 253 10.42 -5.25 -2.72
CA PRO A 253 10.05 -4.78 -4.06
C PRO A 253 11.26 -4.33 -4.86
N ALA A 254 11.33 -4.76 -6.14
CA ALA A 254 12.46 -4.48 -7.02
C ALA A 254 12.67 -2.97 -7.34
N ASP A 255 11.62 -2.17 -7.18
CA ASP A 255 11.63 -0.72 -7.39
C ASP A 255 12.03 0.08 -6.15
N THR A 256 12.61 -0.58 -5.14
CA THR A 256 13.15 0.04 -3.93
C THR A 256 14.67 0.10 -3.93
N GLN A 257 15.23 1.07 -3.17
CA GLN A 257 16.65 1.17 -2.88
C GLN A 257 16.88 0.97 -1.39
N ALA A 258 17.89 0.17 -1.03
CA ALA A 258 18.17 -0.20 0.35
C ALA A 258 19.20 0.72 1.01
N LEU A 259 18.97 1.06 2.29
CA LEU A 259 19.93 1.71 3.17
C LEU A 259 20.02 0.94 4.49
N ALA A 260 21.20 0.39 4.80
CA ALA A 260 21.43 -0.29 6.08
C ALA A 260 21.45 0.73 7.24
N LYS A 261 20.98 0.31 8.43
CA LYS A 261 21.00 1.13 9.66
C LYS A 261 22.42 1.62 10.01
N SER A 262 23.44 0.82 9.76
CA SER A 262 24.85 1.19 9.95
C SER A 262 25.29 2.34 9.06
N ALA A 263 24.70 2.50 7.88
CA ALA A 263 24.98 3.57 6.92
C ALA A 263 24.05 4.80 7.07
N ARG A 264 23.21 4.84 8.11
CA ARG A 264 22.20 5.89 8.32
C ARG A 264 22.77 7.32 8.34
N HIS A 265 24.02 7.48 8.80
CA HIS A 265 24.75 8.75 8.86
C HIS A 265 25.94 8.80 7.91
N ASP A 266 26.11 7.79 7.05
CA ASP A 266 27.19 7.76 6.06
C ASP A 266 26.85 8.68 4.88
N ALA A 267 27.64 9.73 4.72
CA ALA A 267 27.41 10.74 3.69
C ALA A 267 27.50 10.19 2.26
N ALA A 268 28.36 9.21 2.00
CA ALA A 268 28.51 8.60 0.69
C ALA A 268 27.29 7.72 0.37
N ALA A 269 26.83 6.89 1.32
CA ALA A 269 25.65 6.05 1.17
C ALA A 269 24.38 6.89 0.98
N LEU A 270 24.20 7.97 1.76
CA LEU A 270 23.06 8.88 1.62
C LEU A 270 23.07 9.63 0.28
N THR A 271 24.26 10.06 -0.19
CA THR A 271 24.39 10.71 -1.50
C THR A 271 24.11 9.72 -2.65
N ALA A 272 24.55 8.48 -2.54
CA ALA A 272 24.25 7.45 -3.53
C ALA A 272 22.75 7.16 -3.59
N LEU A 273 22.10 7.02 -2.43
CA LEU A 273 20.64 6.80 -2.33
C LEU A 273 19.86 7.95 -2.99
N ASP A 274 20.19 9.22 -2.66
CA ASP A 274 19.48 10.38 -3.21
C ASP A 274 19.67 10.48 -4.73
N SER A 275 20.93 10.29 -5.20
CA SER A 275 21.28 10.37 -6.63
C SER A 275 20.57 9.34 -7.49
N THR A 276 20.20 8.19 -6.95
CA THR A 276 19.45 7.15 -7.68
C THR A 276 18.08 7.66 -8.11
N PHE A 277 17.43 8.48 -7.29
CA PHE A 277 16.08 8.98 -7.55
C PHE A 277 16.05 10.36 -8.24
N LEU A 278 17.18 11.07 -8.32
CA LEU A 278 17.27 12.37 -9.02
C LEU A 278 17.54 12.22 -10.52
N LYS A 279 18.06 11.08 -10.97
CA LYS A 279 18.43 10.83 -12.38
C LYS A 279 17.29 10.29 -13.24
N GLY A 280 16.14 10.02 -12.67
CA GLY A 280 14.90 9.54 -13.32
C GLY A 280 13.81 10.59 -13.17
#